data_e031c039fc732d14978b3139771de9ba
#
_entry.id   e031c039fc732d14978b3139771de9ba
#
_cell.length_a   1.000
_cell.length_b   1.000
_cell.length_c   1.000
_cell.angle_alpha   90.00
_cell.angle_beta   90.00
_cell.angle_gamma   90.00
#
_symmetry.space_group_name_H-M   'P 1'
#
loop_
_entity.id
_entity.type
_entity.pdbx_description
1 polymer ?
#
loop_
_entity_poly.entity_id
_entity_poly.type
_entity_poly.pdbx_seq_one_letter_code
_entity_poly.pdbx_strand_id
1 'polypeptide(L)'
;LLQLNQSNFEEGWENFSFRWYSHINNSKFLKINLPVYQKGKNYKSVLVWSEGGVGDQILFSRVLKNLQKENIQIYVYLDDKLTELFKLSFPKIVFLKNLNLDKIESQISQGDLCKIYISNKKDLIGSSKPYLTSDKKSSIKLKSKLPSNKIICGISWLSKNVGFGDNKSTS
;
A
#
# COMPACT_ATOMS: atom_id res chain seq x y z
N LEU A 1 -6.57 7.96 -13.05
CA LEU A 1 -5.10 8.06 -12.82
C LEU A 1 -4.48 9.30 -13.47
N LEU A 2 -4.87 9.68 -14.70
CA LEU A 2 -4.33 10.87 -15.38
C LEU A 2 -4.46 12.14 -14.52
N GLN A 3 -5.64 12.36 -13.94
CA GLN A 3 -5.92 13.52 -13.08
C GLN A 3 -5.06 13.54 -11.81
N LEU A 4 -4.83 12.38 -11.18
CA LEU A 4 -3.93 12.28 -10.03
C LEU A 4 -2.49 12.63 -10.41
N ASN A 5 -2.03 12.22 -11.58
CA ASN A 5 -0.71 12.60 -12.12
C ASN A 5 -0.61 14.11 -12.38
N GLN A 6 -1.71 14.74 -12.75
CA GLN A 6 -1.80 16.19 -12.96
C GLN A 6 -2.01 16.98 -11.66
N SER A 7 -2.01 16.28 -10.52
CA SER A 7 -2.27 16.85 -9.18
C SER A 7 -3.69 17.40 -8.99
N ASN A 8 -4.65 16.99 -9.82
CA ASN A 8 -6.07 17.19 -9.59
C ASN A 8 -6.59 16.05 -8.67
N PHE A 9 -6.38 16.22 -7.36
CA PHE A 9 -6.62 15.15 -6.40
C PHE A 9 -8.11 14.93 -6.13
N GLU A 10 -8.92 15.98 -6.04
CA GLU A 10 -10.35 15.85 -5.73
C GLU A 10 -11.06 15.01 -6.78
N GLU A 11 -11.09 15.47 -8.00
CA GLU A 11 -11.71 14.76 -9.12
C GLU A 11 -10.98 13.43 -9.44
N GLY A 12 -9.65 13.42 -9.29
CA GLY A 12 -8.83 12.25 -9.52
C GLY A 12 -9.18 11.08 -8.60
N TRP A 13 -9.42 11.34 -7.32
CA TRP A 13 -9.85 10.31 -6.35
C TRP A 13 -11.31 9.90 -6.56
N GLU A 14 -12.20 10.82 -6.94
CA GLU A 14 -13.57 10.46 -7.31
C GLU A 14 -13.57 9.48 -8.47
N ASN A 15 -12.88 9.83 -9.55
CA ASN A 15 -12.77 8.97 -10.72
C ASN A 15 -12.03 7.67 -10.44
N PHE A 16 -11.06 7.66 -9.53
CA PHE A 16 -10.38 6.44 -9.10
C PHE A 16 -11.33 5.44 -8.43
N SER A 17 -12.40 5.92 -7.81
CA SER A 17 -13.41 5.04 -7.19
C SER A 17 -14.16 4.18 -8.22
N PHE A 18 -14.23 4.59 -9.48
CA PHE A 18 -14.84 3.79 -10.56
C PHE A 18 -14.03 2.55 -10.96
N ARG A 19 -12.80 2.37 -10.46
CA ARG A 19 -11.98 1.17 -10.74
C ARG A 19 -12.67 -0.14 -10.37
N TRP A 20 -13.60 -0.09 -9.42
CA TRP A 20 -14.38 -1.26 -8.99
C TRP A 20 -15.42 -1.72 -10.00
N TYR A 21 -15.84 -0.82 -10.91
CA TYR A 21 -16.80 -1.10 -11.98
C TYR A 21 -16.13 -1.44 -13.31
N SER A 22 -14.79 -1.35 -13.38
CA SER A 22 -14.05 -1.64 -14.60
C SER A 22 -13.81 -3.14 -14.74
N HIS A 23 -14.34 -3.74 -15.80
CA HIS A 23 -14.08 -5.14 -16.17
C HIS A 23 -12.61 -5.40 -16.59
N ILE A 24 -11.86 -4.34 -16.89
CA ILE A 24 -10.46 -4.39 -17.36
C ILE A 24 -9.50 -4.54 -16.18
N ASN A 25 -9.86 -4.01 -15.02
CA ASN A 25 -9.04 -4.12 -13.82
C ASN A 25 -9.40 -5.42 -13.09
N ASN A 26 -8.47 -6.38 -13.05
CA ASN A 26 -8.52 -7.58 -12.19
C ASN A 26 -8.45 -7.23 -10.68
N SER A 27 -8.80 -6.01 -10.29
CA SER A 27 -8.88 -5.60 -8.90
C SER A 27 -10.02 -6.35 -8.24
N LYS A 28 -9.69 -7.38 -7.46
CA LYS A 28 -10.68 -8.15 -6.71
C LYS A 28 -11.23 -7.26 -5.60
N PHE A 29 -12.42 -6.73 -5.81
CA PHE A 29 -13.16 -6.10 -4.72
C PHE A 29 -13.40 -7.13 -3.62
N LEU A 30 -12.89 -6.87 -2.44
CA LEU A 30 -13.08 -7.75 -1.30
C LEU A 30 -14.48 -7.48 -0.70
N LYS A 31 -15.42 -8.39 -0.94
CA LYS A 31 -16.78 -8.29 -0.38
C LYS A 31 -16.74 -8.57 1.12
N ILE A 32 -16.73 -7.52 1.93
CA ILE A 32 -16.72 -7.58 3.38
C ILE A 32 -18.00 -6.91 3.88
N ASN A 33 -18.75 -7.60 4.74
CA ASN A 33 -19.97 -7.06 5.36
C ASN A 33 -19.62 -6.24 6.63
N LEU A 34 -18.81 -5.20 6.45
CA LEU A 34 -18.47 -4.22 7.48
C LEU A 34 -18.66 -2.81 6.90
N PRO A 35 -19.04 -1.81 7.73
CA PRO A 35 -19.15 -0.44 7.29
C PRO A 35 -17.80 0.08 6.76
N VAL A 36 -17.87 0.91 5.72
CA VAL A 36 -16.68 1.58 5.20
C VAL A 36 -16.17 2.58 6.22
N TYR A 37 -14.87 2.53 6.50
CA TYR A 37 -14.21 3.47 7.42
C TYR A 37 -14.41 4.91 6.97
N GLN A 38 -14.79 5.77 7.90
CA GLN A 38 -14.95 7.21 7.70
C GLN A 38 -14.15 7.93 8.78
N LYS A 39 -13.25 8.81 8.36
CA LYS A 39 -12.44 9.62 9.28
C LYS A 39 -13.35 10.47 10.17
N GLY A 40 -13.05 10.50 11.47
CA GLY A 40 -13.86 11.23 12.46
C GLY A 40 -15.02 10.44 13.05
N LYS A 41 -15.37 9.25 12.52
CA LYS A 41 -16.28 8.34 13.22
C LYS A 41 -15.53 7.54 14.28
N ASN A 42 -16.22 7.25 15.39
CA ASN A 42 -15.64 6.54 16.52
C ASN A 42 -15.66 5.02 16.30
N TYR A 43 -14.72 4.52 15.46
CA TYR A 43 -14.44 3.09 15.35
C TYR A 43 -13.29 2.71 16.27
N LYS A 44 -13.37 1.55 16.91
CA LYS A 44 -12.26 0.98 17.70
C LYS A 44 -11.25 0.26 16.83
N SER A 45 -11.67 -0.22 15.66
CA SER A 45 -10.80 -0.97 14.76
C SER A 45 -11.17 -0.80 13.28
N VAL A 46 -10.16 -0.91 12.43
CA VAL A 46 -10.31 -0.85 10.98
C VAL A 46 -9.47 -1.92 10.28
N LEU A 47 -10.06 -2.59 9.31
CA LEU A 47 -9.34 -3.42 8.34
C LEU A 47 -8.98 -2.59 7.12
N VAL A 48 -7.72 -2.48 6.83
CA VAL A 48 -7.21 -1.96 5.56
C VAL A 48 -6.82 -3.15 4.70
N TRP A 49 -7.50 -3.34 3.58
CA TRP A 49 -7.22 -4.45 2.68
C TRP A 49 -6.56 -3.96 1.39
N SER A 50 -5.62 -4.76 0.90
CA SER A 50 -4.83 -4.42 -0.27
C SER A 50 -5.58 -4.69 -1.57
N GLU A 51 -5.22 -3.94 -2.59
CA GLU A 51 -5.70 -4.05 -3.95
C GLU A 51 -4.53 -3.94 -4.94
N GLY A 52 -4.74 -4.42 -6.15
CA GLY A 52 -3.71 -4.36 -7.19
C GLY A 52 -2.52 -5.28 -6.96
N GLY A 53 -1.43 -4.99 -7.64
CA GLY A 53 -0.18 -5.73 -7.53
C GLY A 53 0.67 -5.32 -6.33
N VAL A 54 1.80 -6.01 -6.13
CA VAL A 54 2.75 -5.73 -5.04
C VAL A 54 3.23 -4.26 -5.07
N GLY A 55 3.45 -3.69 -6.25
CA GLY A 55 3.86 -2.29 -6.39
C GLY A 55 2.79 -1.30 -5.92
N ASP A 56 1.52 -1.56 -6.25
CA ASP A 56 0.39 -0.73 -5.81
C ASP A 56 0.23 -0.81 -4.30
N GLN A 57 0.35 -2.01 -3.72
CA GLN A 57 0.29 -2.22 -2.27
C GLN A 57 1.40 -1.47 -1.53
N ILE A 58 2.61 -1.45 -2.08
CA ILE A 58 3.70 -0.63 -1.55
C ILE A 58 3.34 0.86 -1.66
N LEU A 59 2.92 1.33 -2.83
CA LEU A 59 2.62 2.74 -3.06
C LEU A 59 1.53 3.26 -2.10
N PHE A 60 0.42 2.55 -2.01
CA PHE A 60 -0.74 2.96 -1.19
C PHE A 60 -0.49 2.84 0.32
N SER A 61 0.37 1.93 0.75
CA SER A 61 0.63 1.72 2.19
C SER A 61 1.30 2.90 2.90
N ARG A 62 1.82 3.87 2.17
CA ARG A 62 2.41 5.07 2.79
C ARG A 62 1.43 5.83 3.70
N VAL A 63 0.14 5.80 3.39
CA VAL A 63 -0.89 6.48 4.19
C VAL A 63 -1.20 5.76 5.50
N LEU A 64 -0.72 4.54 5.72
CA LEU A 64 -0.84 3.84 6.99
C LEU A 64 -0.20 4.62 8.13
N LYS A 65 0.87 5.39 7.88
CA LYS A 65 1.46 6.29 8.87
C LYS A 65 0.50 7.39 9.31
N ASN A 66 -0.37 7.84 8.43
CA ASN A 66 -1.38 8.85 8.75
C ASN A 66 -2.48 8.21 9.59
N LEU A 67 -2.93 7.02 9.21
CA LEU A 67 -3.94 6.27 9.96
C LEU A 67 -3.45 5.88 11.37
N GLN A 68 -2.16 5.60 11.57
CA GLN A 68 -1.57 5.33 12.88
C GLN A 68 -1.62 6.52 13.86
N LYS A 69 -1.90 7.73 13.39
CA LYS A 69 -2.12 8.90 14.26
C LYS A 69 -3.52 8.94 14.85
N GLU A 70 -4.45 8.20 14.26
CA GLU A 70 -5.78 8.01 14.81
C GLU A 70 -5.70 7.01 15.98
N ASN A 71 -6.53 7.20 16.99
CA ASN A 71 -6.58 6.26 18.13
C ASN A 71 -7.45 5.04 17.82
N ILE A 72 -7.00 4.23 16.85
CA ILE A 72 -7.75 3.08 16.31
C ILE A 72 -6.82 1.88 16.13
N GLN A 73 -7.32 0.68 16.43
CA GLN A 73 -6.59 -0.56 16.13
C GLN A 73 -6.63 -0.84 14.63
N ILE A 74 -5.46 -0.97 14.01
CA ILE A 74 -5.32 -1.19 12.57
C ILE A 74 -4.98 -2.65 12.30
N TYR A 75 -5.79 -3.26 11.45
CA TYR A 75 -5.55 -4.57 10.84
C TYR A 75 -5.27 -4.37 9.37
N VAL A 76 -4.30 -5.10 8.82
CA VAL A 76 -3.97 -5.03 7.39
C VAL A 76 -3.97 -6.41 6.79
N TYR A 77 -4.64 -6.56 5.67
CA TYR A 77 -4.63 -7.75 4.83
C TYR A 77 -4.00 -7.43 3.49
N LEU A 78 -2.86 -8.07 3.17
CA LEU A 78 -2.05 -7.79 1.99
C LEU A 78 -1.37 -9.06 1.46
N ASP A 79 -0.64 -8.95 0.35
CA ASP A 79 0.14 -10.06 -0.22
C ASP A 79 1.19 -10.56 0.80
N ASP A 80 1.23 -11.86 1.00
CA ASP A 80 2.13 -12.51 1.99
C ASP A 80 3.60 -12.14 1.77
N LYS A 81 4.02 -11.88 0.52
CA LYS A 81 5.39 -11.46 0.18
C LYS A 81 5.80 -10.15 0.84
N LEU A 82 4.83 -9.30 1.18
CA LEU A 82 5.07 -8.00 1.80
C LEU A 82 4.98 -8.04 3.33
N THR A 83 4.41 -9.10 3.90
CA THR A 83 4.07 -9.16 5.33
C THR A 83 5.27 -8.88 6.24
N GLU A 84 6.41 -9.51 6.02
CA GLU A 84 7.58 -9.33 6.88
C GLU A 84 8.19 -7.92 6.75
N LEU A 85 8.26 -7.37 5.52
CA LEU A 85 8.70 -5.99 5.30
C LEU A 85 7.79 -4.98 6.01
N PHE A 86 6.49 -5.22 5.96
CA PHE A 86 5.52 -4.31 6.56
C PHE A 86 5.46 -4.42 8.08
N LYS A 87 5.63 -5.60 8.65
CA LYS A 87 5.77 -5.77 10.11
C LYS A 87 6.95 -4.98 10.67
N LEU A 88 8.09 -4.99 9.98
CA LEU A 88 9.26 -4.18 10.36
C LEU A 88 8.98 -2.67 10.26
N SER A 89 8.21 -2.28 9.27
CA SER A 89 7.93 -0.88 8.96
C SER A 89 6.81 -0.28 9.81
N PHE A 90 5.87 -1.11 10.24
CA PHE A 90 4.65 -0.73 10.97
C PHE A 90 4.40 -1.65 12.17
N PRO A 91 5.24 -1.63 13.21
CA PRO A 91 5.20 -2.61 14.32
C PRO A 91 3.93 -2.54 15.17
N LYS A 92 3.14 -1.46 15.06
CA LYS A 92 1.86 -1.30 15.78
C LYS A 92 0.65 -1.81 14.99
N ILE A 93 0.85 -2.26 13.77
CA ILE A 93 -0.22 -2.76 12.89
C ILE A 93 -0.27 -4.29 12.98
N VAL A 94 -1.47 -4.84 13.04
CA VAL A 94 -1.69 -6.29 12.99
C VAL A 94 -1.86 -6.72 11.53
N PHE A 95 -0.97 -7.58 11.05
CA PHE A 95 -1.03 -8.13 9.69
C PHE A 95 -1.71 -9.49 9.72
N LEU A 96 -2.83 -9.59 9.01
CA LEU A 96 -3.66 -10.79 8.95
C LEU A 96 -3.17 -11.73 7.84
N LYS A 97 -3.03 -13.00 8.15
CA LYS A 97 -2.83 -14.07 7.14
C LYS A 97 -4.15 -14.55 6.55
N ASN A 98 -5.18 -14.62 7.39
CA ASN A 98 -6.53 -15.00 7.01
C ASN A 98 -7.50 -13.91 7.46
N LEU A 99 -8.59 -13.74 6.71
CA LEU A 99 -9.63 -12.78 7.03
C LEU A 99 -10.49 -13.31 8.20
N ASN A 100 -10.09 -12.97 9.42
CA ASN A 100 -10.94 -13.08 10.60
C ASN A 100 -11.42 -11.67 10.96
N LEU A 101 -12.72 -11.45 10.94
CA LEU A 101 -13.37 -10.14 11.10
C LEU A 101 -13.98 -9.90 12.49
N ASP A 102 -13.89 -10.87 13.40
CA ASP A 102 -14.60 -10.87 14.69
C ASP A 102 -14.34 -9.63 15.58
N LYS A 103 -13.18 -9.01 15.42
CA LYS A 103 -12.77 -7.84 16.21
C LYS A 103 -12.68 -6.56 15.39
N ILE A 104 -13.25 -6.56 14.19
CA ILE A 104 -13.10 -5.48 13.22
C ILE A 104 -14.44 -4.78 13.04
N GLU A 105 -14.46 -3.47 13.27
CA GLU A 105 -15.68 -2.66 13.23
C GLU A 105 -15.89 -1.93 11.90
N SER A 106 -14.82 -1.72 11.13
CA SER A 106 -14.89 -1.02 9.85
C SER A 106 -13.83 -1.55 8.87
N GLN A 107 -14.00 -1.24 7.59
CA GLN A 107 -13.06 -1.68 6.56
C GLN A 107 -12.84 -0.59 5.51
N ILE A 108 -11.70 -0.63 4.82
CA ILE A 108 -11.40 0.24 3.68
C ILE A 108 -10.33 -0.38 2.79
N SER A 109 -10.40 -0.15 1.49
CA SER A 109 -9.30 -0.49 0.59
C SER A 109 -8.12 0.47 0.75
N GLN A 110 -6.91 0.04 0.44
CA GLN A 110 -5.73 0.90 0.51
C GLN A 110 -5.84 2.12 -0.40
N GLY A 111 -6.39 1.95 -1.61
CA GLY A 111 -6.56 3.05 -2.55
C GLY A 111 -7.60 4.08 -2.07
N ASP A 112 -8.71 3.62 -1.49
CA ASP A 112 -9.72 4.54 -0.94
C ASP A 112 -9.23 5.22 0.34
N LEU A 113 -8.34 4.57 1.11
CA LEU A 113 -7.67 5.20 2.23
C LEU A 113 -6.77 6.36 1.78
N CYS A 114 -6.16 6.26 0.59
CA CYS A 114 -5.40 7.36 0.00
C CYS A 114 -6.27 8.59 -0.28
N LYS A 115 -7.51 8.41 -0.73
CA LYS A 115 -8.47 9.51 -0.91
C LYS A 115 -8.67 10.33 0.37
N ILE A 116 -8.65 9.68 1.53
CA ILE A 116 -8.84 10.34 2.83
C ILE A 116 -7.63 11.18 3.26
N TYR A 117 -6.41 10.75 2.91
CA TYR A 117 -5.18 11.34 3.44
C TYR A 117 -4.34 12.10 2.42
N ILE A 118 -4.69 12.05 1.14
CA ILE A 118 -3.96 12.72 0.05
C ILE A 118 -4.93 13.62 -0.70
N SER A 119 -5.01 14.87 -0.29
CA SER A 119 -5.87 15.89 -0.89
C SER A 119 -5.09 16.90 -1.75
N ASN A 120 -3.76 16.94 -1.59
CA ASN A 120 -2.92 17.87 -2.33
C ASN A 120 -1.48 17.35 -2.45
N LYS A 121 -0.68 18.03 -3.26
CA LYS A 121 0.71 17.65 -3.53
C LYS A 121 1.60 17.68 -2.27
N LYS A 122 1.30 18.54 -1.29
CA LYS A 122 2.08 18.61 -0.04
C LYS A 122 1.93 17.33 0.78
N ASP A 123 0.77 16.69 0.73
CA ASP A 123 0.53 15.41 1.42
C ASP A 123 1.42 14.28 0.86
N LEU A 124 1.78 14.37 -0.42
CA LEU A 124 2.75 13.48 -1.05
C LEU A 124 4.20 13.86 -0.70
N ILE A 125 4.55 15.14 -0.78
CA ILE A 125 5.92 15.65 -0.56
C ILE A 125 6.29 15.57 0.92
N GLY A 126 5.38 15.88 1.84
CA GLY A 126 5.59 15.78 3.28
C GLY A 126 5.95 14.37 3.77
N SER A 127 5.78 13.37 2.91
CA SER A 127 6.17 11.98 3.12
C SER A 127 7.35 11.53 2.25
N SER A 128 8.22 12.44 1.82
CA SER A 128 9.41 12.15 1.01
C SER A 128 10.44 11.26 1.73
N LYS A 129 10.36 11.18 3.07
CA LYS A 129 11.20 10.25 3.83
C LYS A 129 10.77 8.80 3.59
N PRO A 130 11.74 7.86 3.49
CA PRO A 130 11.42 6.44 3.41
C PRO A 130 10.47 6.01 4.54
N TYR A 131 9.44 5.29 4.20
CA TYR A 131 8.47 4.78 5.18
C TYR A 131 8.58 3.27 5.41
N LEU A 132 9.27 2.57 4.51
CA LEU A 132 9.62 1.17 4.70
C LEU A 132 10.98 1.04 5.35
N THR A 133 11.10 0.04 6.22
CA THR A 133 12.32 -0.26 6.96
C THR A 133 12.81 -1.64 6.55
N SER A 134 14.06 -1.72 6.08
CA SER A 134 14.68 -3.00 5.74
C SER A 134 15.19 -3.71 7.00
N ASP A 135 15.28 -5.05 6.94
CA ASP A 135 15.98 -5.81 7.96
C ASP A 135 17.48 -5.46 7.97
N LYS A 136 17.95 -4.96 9.11
CA LYS A 136 19.35 -4.50 9.28
C LYS A 136 20.34 -5.65 9.10
N LYS A 137 20.06 -6.84 9.61
CA LYS A 137 20.96 -8.00 9.49
C LYS A 137 21.12 -8.43 8.04
N SER A 138 20.01 -8.56 7.31
CA SER A 138 20.02 -8.88 5.88
C SER A 138 20.71 -7.80 5.07
N SER A 139 20.50 -6.52 5.37
CA SER A 139 21.15 -5.40 4.70
C SER A 139 22.66 -5.41 4.89
N ILE A 140 23.14 -5.67 6.11
CA ILE A 140 24.58 -5.79 6.40
C ILE A 140 25.17 -6.99 5.64
N LYS A 141 24.52 -8.15 5.70
CA LYS A 141 24.95 -9.37 4.98
C LYS A 141 25.03 -9.17 3.48
N LEU A 142 24.09 -8.41 2.88
CA LEU A 142 24.14 -8.10 1.46
C LEU A 142 25.27 -7.10 1.16
N LYS A 143 25.40 -6.05 1.94
CA LYS A 143 26.48 -5.05 1.76
C LYS A 143 27.87 -5.67 1.86
N SER A 144 28.11 -6.62 2.76
CA SER A 144 29.41 -7.27 2.91
C SER A 144 29.83 -8.12 1.69
N LYS A 145 28.89 -8.46 0.81
CA LYS A 145 29.14 -9.17 -0.44
C LYS A 145 29.45 -8.25 -1.63
N LEU A 146 29.30 -6.94 -1.45
CA LEU A 146 29.48 -5.95 -2.49
C LEU A 146 30.85 -5.25 -2.34
N PRO A 147 31.49 -4.85 -3.45
CA PRO A 147 32.73 -4.11 -3.40
C PRO A 147 32.55 -2.78 -2.63
N SER A 148 33.43 -2.48 -1.67
CA SER A 148 33.34 -1.27 -0.84
C SER A 148 33.78 0.02 -1.57
N ASN A 149 34.55 -0.11 -2.63
CA ASN A 149 35.18 1.00 -3.37
C ASN A 149 34.58 1.26 -4.75
N LYS A 150 33.38 0.72 -5.03
CA LYS A 150 32.68 0.87 -6.31
C LYS A 150 31.26 1.42 -6.11
N ILE A 151 30.78 2.14 -7.11
CA ILE A 151 29.37 2.50 -7.21
C ILE A 151 28.59 1.24 -7.57
N ILE A 152 27.58 0.91 -6.79
CA ILE A 152 26.73 -0.27 -7.00
C ILE A 152 25.44 0.18 -7.68
N CYS A 153 25.19 -0.36 -8.89
CA CYS A 153 23.96 -0.17 -9.63
C CYS A 153 23.17 -1.47 -9.67
N GLY A 154 21.90 -1.42 -9.31
CA GLY A 154 20.96 -2.51 -9.46
C GLY A 154 20.12 -2.31 -10.71
N ILE A 155 19.99 -3.35 -11.54
CA ILE A 155 19.17 -3.34 -12.76
C ILE A 155 18.12 -4.43 -12.64
N SER A 156 16.87 -4.11 -12.96
CA SER A 156 15.77 -5.07 -13.05
C SER A 156 15.08 -4.90 -14.41
N TRP A 157 15.01 -5.98 -15.17
CA TRP A 157 14.46 -5.98 -16.54
C TRP A 157 13.36 -7.01 -16.79
N LEU A 158 13.01 -7.80 -15.77
CA LEU A 158 12.02 -8.87 -15.89
C LEU A 158 10.84 -8.63 -14.95
N SER A 159 9.62 -8.73 -15.48
CA SER A 159 8.38 -8.80 -14.71
C SER A 159 7.65 -10.11 -14.99
N LYS A 160 7.22 -10.81 -13.95
CA LYS A 160 6.43 -12.05 -14.05
C LYS A 160 4.93 -11.81 -13.85
N ASN A 161 4.46 -10.58 -14.03
CA ASN A 161 3.03 -10.27 -13.87
C ASN A 161 2.27 -10.73 -15.13
N VAL A 162 1.38 -11.70 -14.97
CA VAL A 162 0.54 -12.22 -16.05
C VAL A 162 -0.36 -11.11 -16.61
N GLY A 163 -0.32 -10.87 -17.91
CA GLY A 163 -1.10 -9.87 -18.63
C GLY A 163 -0.42 -8.50 -18.82
N PHE A 164 0.53 -8.11 -17.96
CA PHE A 164 1.28 -6.86 -18.12
C PHE A 164 2.79 -7.04 -17.98
N GLY A 165 3.24 -8.21 -17.55
CA GLY A 165 4.65 -8.49 -17.31
C GLY A 165 5.48 -8.46 -18.59
N ASP A 166 4.97 -9.04 -19.66
CA ASP A 166 5.65 -9.14 -20.96
C ASP A 166 5.91 -7.76 -21.57
N ASN A 167 4.98 -6.83 -21.40
CA ASN A 167 5.12 -5.45 -21.90
C ASN A 167 6.09 -4.60 -21.06
N LYS A 168 6.53 -5.09 -19.91
CA LYS A 168 7.45 -4.40 -18.98
C LYS A 168 8.83 -5.06 -18.94
N SER A 169 8.97 -6.16 -19.62
CA SER A 169 10.23 -6.90 -19.68
C SER A 169 10.96 -6.56 -20.98
N THR A 170 12.25 -6.27 -20.89
CA THR A 170 13.12 -6.14 -22.06
C THR A 170 13.73 -7.51 -22.34
N SER A 171 13.67 -7.93 -23.60
CA SER A 171 14.36 -9.12 -24.12
C SER A 171 15.87 -8.90 -24.13
#